data_3cedb7c8fe16ad63adb7d90bb37dfbac
#
_entry.id   3cedb7c8fe16ad63adb7d90bb37dfbac
#
_cell.length_a   1.000
_cell.length_b   1.000
_cell.length_c   1.000
_cell.angle_alpha   90.00
_cell.angle_beta   90.00
_cell.angle_gamma   90.00
#
_symmetry.space_group_name_H-M   'P 1'
#
loop_
_entity.id
_entity.type
_entity.pdbx_description
1 polymer ?
#
loop_
_entity_poly.entity_id
_entity_poly.type
_entity_poly.pdbx_seq_one_letter_code
_entity_poly.pdbx_strand_id
1 'polypeptide(L)'
;MIFTAFLIATIILVVFTLLPMWRYEAWWLRSLDFPRLQLLLISILLLLAETILLDLLQITTWGLLVVTLLCLVYHAWWILPYTRVFPVEVKSAVGTDAGRSLRIMTANVLTPNRNAEALIERVRENGPDILVTLESDAWWQARLDTLEPSYPHTIKCPLDNLYGMHVYSKLPLKDSRIEYLVEADIPSMHTLVSLPSGHQIRTHFLHPAPPSPTENEESSERDAELIIVAKSVAETEAPVIVTGDLNDVAWSETTRLFRKISGLLDPRIGRGMFNTFHADYWFFRWPLDHLFHSDHFTLSRICRLKVSGSDHFALFTELVLEGGRDDQQSSLKANEDDLAWAKGKADDQGVSKKDVPEPGKD
;
A
#
# COMPACT_ATOMS: atom_id res chain seq x y z
N MET A 1 6.63 -9.56 -42.85
CA MET A 1 5.92 -8.44 -42.19
C MET A 1 5.28 -8.85 -40.87
N ILE A 2 4.42 -9.88 -40.83
CA ILE A 2 3.75 -10.30 -39.58
C ILE A 2 4.78 -10.69 -38.50
N PHE A 3 5.72 -11.58 -38.79
CA PHE A 3 6.78 -11.96 -37.83
C PHE A 3 7.56 -10.76 -37.27
N THR A 4 7.91 -9.78 -38.13
CA THR A 4 8.62 -8.56 -37.69
C THR A 4 7.79 -7.71 -36.72
N ALA A 5 6.47 -7.64 -36.93
CA ALA A 5 5.58 -6.92 -36.01
C ALA A 5 5.54 -7.60 -34.63
N PHE A 6 5.42 -8.94 -34.59
CA PHE A 6 5.47 -9.69 -33.32
C PHE A 6 6.83 -9.56 -32.63
N LEU A 7 7.92 -9.63 -33.39
CA LEU A 7 9.27 -9.44 -32.86
C LEU A 7 9.40 -8.06 -32.17
N ILE A 8 8.93 -6.99 -32.82
CA ILE A 8 8.95 -5.65 -32.23
C ILE A 8 8.09 -5.58 -30.95
N ALA A 9 6.88 -6.14 -30.98
CA ALA A 9 5.99 -6.18 -29.81
C ALA A 9 6.62 -6.93 -28.64
N THR A 10 7.23 -8.09 -28.90
CA THR A 10 7.94 -8.86 -27.87
C THR A 10 9.16 -8.12 -27.35
N ILE A 11 9.94 -7.43 -28.19
CA ILE A 11 11.07 -6.59 -27.73
C ILE A 11 10.57 -5.48 -26.80
N ILE A 12 9.48 -4.80 -27.16
CA ILE A 12 8.88 -3.77 -26.30
C ILE A 12 8.45 -4.37 -24.96
N LEU A 13 7.76 -5.51 -24.97
CA LEU A 13 7.36 -6.22 -23.75
C LEU A 13 8.58 -6.57 -22.88
N VAL A 14 9.66 -7.10 -23.46
CA VAL A 14 10.91 -7.41 -22.76
C VAL A 14 11.51 -6.16 -22.11
N VAL A 15 11.56 -5.06 -22.83
CA VAL A 15 12.08 -3.78 -22.29
C VAL A 15 11.26 -3.35 -21.07
N PHE A 16 9.93 -3.33 -21.16
CA PHE A 16 9.05 -2.99 -20.03
C PHE A 16 9.12 -3.99 -18.86
N THR A 17 9.50 -5.24 -19.14
CA THR A 17 9.70 -6.29 -18.12
C THR A 17 11.02 -6.12 -17.38
N LEU A 18 12.11 -5.84 -18.13
CA LEU A 18 13.47 -5.83 -17.57
C LEU A 18 13.85 -4.49 -16.91
N LEU A 19 13.36 -3.36 -17.45
CA LEU A 19 13.70 -2.04 -16.91
C LEU A 19 13.37 -1.90 -15.41
N PRO A 20 12.19 -2.29 -14.89
CA PRO A 20 11.90 -2.18 -13.45
C PRO A 20 12.78 -3.06 -12.56
N MET A 21 13.42 -4.10 -13.11
CA MET A 21 14.36 -4.95 -12.36
C MET A 21 15.66 -4.21 -11.99
N TRP A 22 15.93 -3.11 -12.67
CA TRP A 22 17.02 -2.24 -12.32
C TRP A 22 16.63 -1.38 -11.12
N ARG A 23 17.30 -1.52 -9.99
CA ARG A 23 17.03 -0.84 -8.72
C ARG A 23 17.37 0.65 -8.73
N TYR A 24 17.33 1.31 -9.90
CA TYR A 24 17.48 2.74 -10.03
C TYR A 24 16.18 3.46 -9.66
N GLU A 25 16.25 4.54 -8.89
CA GLU A 25 15.13 5.13 -8.17
C GLU A 25 14.38 6.22 -8.96
N ALA A 26 14.82 6.54 -10.19
CA ALA A 26 14.18 7.55 -11.01
C ALA A 26 12.68 7.26 -11.24
N TRP A 27 11.84 8.30 -11.12
CA TRP A 27 10.38 8.20 -11.21
C TRP A 27 9.88 7.45 -12.44
N TRP A 28 10.47 7.73 -13.62
CA TRP A 28 10.05 7.10 -14.89
C TRP A 28 10.31 5.59 -14.90
N LEU A 29 11.31 5.11 -14.15
CA LEU A 29 11.62 3.70 -14.03
C LEU A 29 10.67 3.04 -13.01
N ARG A 30 10.46 3.67 -11.86
CA ARG A 30 9.53 3.17 -10.84
C ARG A 30 8.08 3.17 -11.30
N SER A 31 7.70 4.11 -12.19
CA SER A 31 6.37 4.11 -12.81
C SER A 31 6.06 2.86 -13.64
N LEU A 32 7.09 2.11 -14.09
CA LEU A 32 6.91 0.86 -14.84
C LEU A 32 6.49 -0.33 -13.94
N ASP A 33 6.56 -0.19 -12.63
CA ASP A 33 6.01 -1.19 -11.70
C ASP A 33 4.47 -1.18 -11.70
N PHE A 34 3.85 -0.05 -12.02
CA PHE A 34 2.39 0.13 -11.99
C PHE A 34 1.64 -0.76 -12.99
N PRO A 35 1.99 -0.80 -14.29
CA PRO A 35 1.22 -1.52 -15.30
C PRO A 35 1.46 -3.05 -15.33
N ARG A 36 2.00 -3.67 -14.27
CA ARG A 36 2.29 -5.13 -14.28
C ARG A 36 1.08 -6.00 -14.62
N LEU A 37 -0.13 -5.62 -14.17
CA LEU A 37 -1.36 -6.33 -14.55
C LEU A 37 -1.66 -6.19 -16.04
N GLN A 38 -1.52 -4.97 -16.58
CA GLN A 38 -1.72 -4.71 -18.00
C GLN A 38 -0.68 -5.45 -18.85
N LEU A 39 0.59 -5.46 -18.40
CA LEU A 39 1.67 -6.21 -19.08
C LEU A 39 1.41 -7.72 -19.02
N LEU A 40 0.88 -8.25 -17.93
CA LEU A 40 0.44 -9.64 -17.83
C LEU A 40 -0.64 -9.96 -18.89
N LEU A 41 -1.67 -9.12 -19.00
CA LEU A 41 -2.74 -9.31 -19.97
C LEU A 41 -2.21 -9.19 -21.41
N ILE A 42 -1.34 -8.21 -21.69
CA ILE A 42 -0.69 -8.05 -22.98
C ILE A 42 0.15 -9.29 -23.31
N SER A 43 0.89 -9.83 -22.36
CA SER A 43 1.69 -11.06 -22.56
C SER A 43 0.83 -12.25 -22.93
N ILE A 44 -0.34 -12.41 -22.28
CA ILE A 44 -1.31 -13.47 -22.62
C ILE A 44 -1.82 -13.30 -24.06
N LEU A 45 -2.27 -12.09 -24.39
CA LEU A 45 -2.81 -11.80 -25.73
C LEU A 45 -1.74 -11.96 -26.82
N LEU A 46 -0.52 -11.51 -26.56
CA LEU A 46 0.61 -11.63 -27.48
C LEU A 46 0.96 -13.10 -27.72
N LEU A 47 1.09 -13.89 -26.66
CA LEU A 47 1.38 -15.33 -26.72
C LEU A 47 0.33 -16.10 -27.54
N LEU A 48 -0.94 -15.80 -27.31
CA LEU A 48 -2.05 -16.39 -28.07
C LEU A 48 -1.99 -15.99 -29.55
N ALA A 49 -1.76 -14.71 -29.85
CA ALA A 49 -1.67 -14.23 -31.22
C ALA A 49 -0.45 -14.82 -31.95
N GLU A 50 0.71 -14.91 -31.30
CA GLU A 50 1.92 -15.58 -31.84
C GLU A 50 1.63 -17.04 -32.19
N THR A 51 0.96 -17.76 -31.28
CA THR A 51 0.64 -19.19 -31.51
C THR A 51 -0.33 -19.41 -32.67
N ILE A 52 -1.29 -18.49 -32.88
CA ILE A 52 -2.33 -18.61 -33.89
C ILE A 52 -1.83 -18.12 -35.27
N LEU A 53 -1.05 -17.05 -35.33
CA LEU A 53 -0.75 -16.31 -36.55
C LEU A 53 0.64 -16.58 -37.13
N LEU A 54 1.57 -17.17 -36.34
CA LEU A 54 2.91 -17.48 -36.80
C LEU A 54 3.04 -18.95 -37.20
N ASP A 55 3.98 -19.20 -38.12
CA ASP A 55 4.33 -20.56 -38.57
C ASP A 55 5.13 -21.30 -37.48
N LEU A 56 4.49 -22.28 -36.84
CA LEU A 56 5.09 -23.09 -35.78
C LEU A 56 6.17 -24.09 -36.30
N LEU A 57 6.36 -24.22 -37.62
CA LEU A 57 7.46 -25.01 -38.19
C LEU A 57 8.79 -24.23 -38.15
N GLN A 58 8.74 -22.92 -37.93
CA GLN A 58 9.93 -22.07 -37.86
C GLN A 58 10.52 -22.06 -36.45
N ILE A 59 11.81 -22.38 -36.31
CA ILE A 59 12.49 -22.34 -35.00
C ILE A 59 12.50 -20.94 -34.36
N THR A 60 12.50 -19.89 -35.19
CA THR A 60 12.44 -18.50 -34.74
C THR A 60 11.11 -18.16 -34.04
N THR A 61 10.00 -18.78 -34.45
CA THR A 61 8.70 -18.65 -33.79
C THR A 61 8.76 -19.19 -32.36
N TRP A 62 9.38 -20.34 -32.15
CA TRP A 62 9.54 -20.91 -30.82
C TRP A 62 10.39 -20.03 -29.89
N GLY A 63 11.45 -19.40 -30.45
CA GLY A 63 12.23 -18.41 -29.68
C GLY A 63 11.38 -17.26 -29.19
N LEU A 64 10.50 -16.73 -30.04
CA LEU A 64 9.59 -15.65 -29.68
C LEU A 64 8.59 -16.07 -28.61
N LEU A 65 7.92 -17.21 -28.78
CA LEU A 65 6.97 -17.79 -27.84
C LEU A 65 7.61 -18.01 -26.44
N VAL A 66 8.83 -18.53 -26.39
CA VAL A 66 9.54 -18.73 -25.11
C VAL A 66 9.81 -17.40 -24.42
N VAL A 67 10.26 -16.37 -25.13
CA VAL A 67 10.52 -15.05 -24.55
C VAL A 67 9.23 -14.41 -24.01
N THR A 68 8.15 -14.44 -24.80
CA THR A 68 6.84 -13.93 -24.39
C THR A 68 6.32 -14.69 -23.15
N LEU A 69 6.48 -16.03 -23.12
CA LEU A 69 6.12 -16.87 -21.98
C LEU A 69 6.92 -16.52 -20.72
N LEU A 70 8.21 -16.24 -20.83
CA LEU A 70 9.05 -15.83 -19.70
C LEU A 70 8.57 -14.48 -19.12
N CYS A 71 8.24 -13.49 -19.97
CA CYS A 71 7.66 -12.24 -19.54
C CYS A 71 6.30 -12.45 -18.82
N LEU A 72 5.43 -13.32 -19.38
CA LEU A 72 4.15 -13.69 -18.80
C LEU A 72 4.34 -14.29 -17.40
N VAL A 73 5.23 -15.26 -17.23
CA VAL A 73 5.52 -15.91 -15.94
C VAL A 73 6.05 -14.89 -14.93
N TYR A 74 6.93 -13.98 -15.36
CA TYR A 74 7.46 -12.92 -14.51
C TYR A 74 6.35 -12.00 -13.98
N HIS A 75 5.51 -11.48 -14.87
CA HIS A 75 4.40 -10.61 -14.43
C HIS A 75 3.36 -11.38 -13.60
N ALA A 76 3.08 -12.64 -13.94
CA ALA A 76 2.20 -13.50 -13.15
C ALA A 76 2.73 -13.70 -11.73
N TRP A 77 4.03 -13.89 -11.54
CA TRP A 77 4.67 -14.02 -10.23
C TRP A 77 4.35 -12.84 -9.29
N TRP A 78 4.32 -11.61 -9.83
CA TRP A 78 4.04 -10.41 -9.05
C TRP A 78 2.53 -10.19 -8.80
N ILE A 79 1.68 -10.59 -9.75
CA ILE A 79 0.24 -10.30 -9.71
C ILE A 79 -0.57 -11.41 -9.05
N LEU A 80 -0.18 -12.69 -9.22
CA LEU A 80 -0.94 -13.83 -8.67
C LEU A 80 -1.22 -13.74 -7.18
N PRO A 81 -0.31 -13.27 -6.30
CA PRO A 81 -0.61 -13.12 -4.88
C PRO A 81 -1.84 -12.24 -4.59
N TYR A 82 -2.13 -11.27 -5.43
CA TYR A 82 -3.26 -10.35 -5.32
C TYR A 82 -4.52 -10.84 -6.04
N THR A 83 -4.65 -12.14 -6.22
CA THR A 83 -5.82 -12.78 -6.85
C THR A 83 -6.45 -13.80 -5.90
N ARG A 84 -7.71 -14.16 -6.17
CA ARG A 84 -8.45 -15.15 -5.37
C ARG A 84 -8.00 -16.60 -5.58
N VAL A 85 -7.15 -16.86 -6.54
CA VAL A 85 -6.59 -18.20 -6.78
C VAL A 85 -5.34 -18.47 -5.96
N PHE A 86 -4.77 -17.44 -5.35
CA PHE A 86 -3.62 -17.57 -4.47
C PHE A 86 -4.06 -17.86 -3.02
N PRO A 87 -3.28 -18.61 -2.23
CA PRO A 87 -3.56 -18.83 -0.83
C PRO A 87 -3.65 -17.52 -0.03
N VAL A 88 -4.60 -17.42 0.90
CA VAL A 88 -4.73 -16.26 1.77
C VAL A 88 -3.56 -16.20 2.76
N GLU A 89 -2.99 -15.03 2.93
CA GLU A 89 -1.93 -14.79 3.91
C GLU A 89 -2.51 -14.55 5.30
N VAL A 90 -3.51 -13.68 5.38
CA VAL A 90 -4.20 -13.34 6.63
C VAL A 90 -5.42 -14.21 6.79
N LYS A 91 -5.58 -14.88 7.93
CA LYS A 91 -6.77 -15.72 8.21
C LYS A 91 -8.01 -14.85 8.35
N SER A 92 -9.15 -15.43 7.98
CA SER A 92 -10.43 -14.81 8.26
C SER A 92 -10.76 -14.93 9.75
N ALA A 93 -11.32 -13.87 10.32
CA ALA A 93 -11.78 -13.86 11.70
C ALA A 93 -12.86 -14.92 11.94
N VAL A 94 -12.80 -15.58 13.09
CA VAL A 94 -13.81 -16.53 13.52
C VAL A 94 -14.67 -15.86 14.60
N GLY A 95 -15.83 -15.34 14.21
CA GLY A 95 -16.71 -14.59 15.10
C GLY A 95 -16.36 -13.09 15.17
N THR A 96 -17.14 -12.37 15.95
CA THR A 96 -16.96 -10.94 16.21
C THR A 96 -16.82 -10.71 17.71
N ASP A 97 -15.71 -10.13 18.13
CA ASP A 97 -15.52 -9.62 19.49
C ASP A 97 -15.41 -8.10 19.41
N ALA A 98 -16.48 -7.40 19.77
CA ALA A 98 -16.54 -5.95 19.71
C ALA A 98 -15.46 -5.28 20.58
N GLY A 99 -14.98 -5.97 21.64
CA GLY A 99 -13.89 -5.48 22.48
C GLY A 99 -12.51 -5.58 21.83
N ARG A 100 -12.35 -6.43 20.79
CA ARG A 100 -11.10 -6.72 20.11
C ARG A 100 -11.13 -6.41 18.63
N SER A 101 -12.26 -5.93 18.10
CA SER A 101 -12.39 -5.52 16.70
C SER A 101 -11.90 -4.08 16.51
N LEU A 102 -11.30 -3.81 15.37
CA LEU A 102 -10.86 -2.48 14.95
C LEU A 102 -11.21 -2.25 13.48
N ARG A 103 -12.00 -1.23 13.21
CA ARG A 103 -12.40 -0.81 11.86
C ARG A 103 -11.68 0.49 11.50
N ILE A 104 -10.87 0.43 10.45
CA ILE A 104 -10.12 1.57 9.95
C ILE A 104 -10.61 1.91 8.55
N MET A 105 -10.85 3.19 8.30
CA MET A 105 -11.10 3.76 6.97
C MET A 105 -9.98 4.75 6.66
N THR A 106 -9.19 4.47 5.64
CA THR A 106 -8.17 5.38 5.09
C THR A 106 -8.70 5.97 3.80
N ALA A 107 -8.69 7.28 3.66
CA ALA A 107 -9.25 8.01 2.53
C ALA A 107 -8.31 9.15 2.11
N ASN A 108 -7.66 9.01 0.95
CA ASN A 108 -7.10 10.15 0.25
C ASN A 108 -8.28 10.96 -0.30
N VAL A 109 -8.43 12.22 0.14
CA VAL A 109 -9.61 13.04 -0.17
C VAL A 109 -9.41 13.94 -1.37
N LEU A 110 -8.16 14.08 -1.85
CA LEU A 110 -7.74 15.00 -2.89
C LEU A 110 -7.99 16.46 -2.49
N THR A 111 -6.96 17.19 -2.09
CA THR A 111 -7.06 18.56 -1.51
C THR A 111 -8.00 19.49 -2.28
N PRO A 112 -7.96 19.61 -3.63
CA PRO A 112 -8.89 20.49 -4.36
C PRO A 112 -10.34 19.99 -4.40
N ASN A 113 -10.62 18.73 -4.03
CA ASN A 113 -11.99 18.24 -3.89
C ASN A 113 -12.66 18.93 -2.70
N ARG A 114 -13.87 19.46 -2.90
CA ARG A 114 -14.64 20.19 -1.87
C ARG A 114 -15.96 19.48 -1.54
N ASN A 115 -16.04 18.17 -1.76
CA ASN A 115 -17.22 17.35 -1.47
C ASN A 115 -17.04 16.53 -0.19
N ALA A 116 -16.88 17.19 0.96
CA ALA A 116 -16.69 16.52 2.24
C ALA A 116 -17.91 15.67 2.65
N GLU A 117 -19.13 16.05 2.25
CA GLU A 117 -20.33 15.31 2.61
C GLU A 117 -20.32 13.88 2.04
N ALA A 118 -19.75 13.69 0.85
CA ALA A 118 -19.59 12.35 0.28
C ALA A 118 -18.76 11.42 1.15
N LEU A 119 -17.67 11.92 1.76
CA LEU A 119 -16.88 11.15 2.72
C LEU A 119 -17.61 10.93 4.04
N ILE A 120 -18.20 12.00 4.59
CA ILE A 120 -18.94 11.94 5.87
C ILE A 120 -20.08 10.92 5.78
N GLU A 121 -20.80 10.85 4.65
CA GLU A 121 -21.82 9.85 4.40
C GLU A 121 -21.23 8.42 4.44
N ARG A 122 -20.09 8.17 3.78
CA ARG A 122 -19.40 6.86 3.85
C ARG A 122 -18.97 6.51 5.28
N VAL A 123 -18.51 7.50 6.04
CA VAL A 123 -18.16 7.32 7.48
C VAL A 123 -19.40 6.92 8.27
N ARG A 124 -20.53 7.60 8.09
CA ARG A 124 -21.77 7.28 8.79
C ARG A 124 -22.33 5.89 8.44
N GLU A 125 -22.28 5.52 7.16
CA GLU A 125 -22.76 4.23 6.67
C GLU A 125 -21.93 3.04 7.15
N ASN A 126 -20.58 3.19 7.17
CA ASN A 126 -19.69 2.09 7.49
C ASN A 126 -19.20 2.10 8.95
N GLY A 127 -19.35 3.22 9.65
CA GLY A 127 -19.09 3.38 11.07
C GLY A 127 -17.67 2.99 11.52
N PRO A 128 -16.58 3.43 10.84
CA PRO A 128 -15.23 3.07 11.25
C PRO A 128 -14.98 3.50 12.70
N ASP A 129 -14.04 2.83 13.37
CA ASP A 129 -13.56 3.24 14.68
C ASP A 129 -12.48 4.32 14.54
N ILE A 130 -11.73 4.25 13.44
CA ILE A 130 -10.73 5.25 13.04
C ILE A 130 -10.95 5.65 11.58
N LEU A 131 -11.06 6.96 11.35
CA LEU A 131 -10.97 7.59 10.03
C LEU A 131 -9.61 8.25 9.90
N VAL A 132 -8.89 7.92 8.84
CA VAL A 132 -7.67 8.59 8.40
C VAL A 132 -7.96 9.32 7.11
N THR A 133 -7.68 10.61 7.03
CA THR A 133 -7.76 11.37 5.79
C THR A 133 -6.39 11.87 5.39
N LEU A 134 -6.08 11.73 4.11
CA LEU A 134 -4.84 12.15 3.48
C LEU A 134 -5.18 13.22 2.44
N GLU A 135 -4.23 14.08 2.13
CA GLU A 135 -4.42 15.26 1.29
C GLU A 135 -5.51 16.20 1.82
N SER A 136 -5.55 16.39 3.14
CA SER A 136 -6.60 17.15 3.79
C SER A 136 -6.08 18.46 4.40
N ASP A 137 -6.54 19.59 3.84
CA ASP A 137 -6.20 20.95 4.27
C ASP A 137 -7.09 21.48 5.40
N ALA A 138 -6.92 22.73 5.75
CA ALA A 138 -7.73 23.40 6.79
C ALA A 138 -9.24 23.47 6.44
N TRP A 139 -9.59 23.51 5.15
CA TRP A 139 -10.98 23.45 4.72
C TRP A 139 -11.59 22.08 5.03
N TRP A 140 -10.85 21.01 4.70
CA TRP A 140 -11.23 19.64 5.03
C TRP A 140 -11.38 19.45 6.53
N GLN A 141 -10.40 19.94 7.32
CA GLN A 141 -10.47 19.89 8.79
C GLN A 141 -11.78 20.49 9.29
N ALA A 142 -12.11 21.74 8.87
CA ALA A 142 -13.31 22.42 9.33
C ALA A 142 -14.62 21.65 9.02
N ARG A 143 -14.65 20.85 7.95
CA ARG A 143 -15.78 19.99 7.60
C ARG A 143 -15.80 18.70 8.40
N LEU A 144 -14.63 18.06 8.57
CA LEU A 144 -14.51 16.81 9.30
C LEU A 144 -14.66 16.98 10.82
N ASP A 145 -14.41 18.17 11.36
CA ASP A 145 -14.63 18.49 12.80
C ASP A 145 -16.10 18.33 13.22
N THR A 146 -17.03 18.29 12.26
CA THR A 146 -18.43 17.91 12.52
C THR A 146 -18.58 16.46 13.01
N LEU A 147 -17.55 15.64 12.85
CA LEU A 147 -17.50 14.25 13.34
C LEU A 147 -17.03 14.16 14.80
N GLU A 148 -16.39 15.18 15.37
CA GLU A 148 -15.79 15.14 16.71
C GLU A 148 -16.75 14.68 17.82
N PRO A 149 -18.05 15.04 17.84
CA PRO A 149 -18.95 14.52 18.85
C PRO A 149 -19.02 12.99 18.91
N SER A 150 -18.74 12.32 17.78
CA SER A 150 -18.71 10.85 17.67
C SER A 150 -17.29 10.27 17.60
N TYR A 151 -16.30 11.10 17.31
CA TYR A 151 -14.87 10.78 17.18
C TYR A 151 -14.03 11.75 18.02
N PRO A 152 -14.10 11.64 19.35
CA PRO A 152 -13.55 12.67 20.26
C PRO A 152 -12.02 12.69 20.33
N HIS A 153 -11.34 11.69 19.79
CA HIS A 153 -9.88 11.61 19.82
C HIS A 153 -9.33 11.91 18.42
N THR A 154 -8.50 12.96 18.30
CA THR A 154 -8.04 13.43 16.99
C THR A 154 -6.54 13.71 16.97
N ILE A 155 -5.90 13.51 15.80
CA ILE A 155 -4.58 14.03 15.47
C ILE A 155 -4.77 14.83 14.19
N LYS A 156 -4.30 16.07 14.12
CA LYS A 156 -4.59 16.98 13.02
C LYS A 156 -3.34 17.70 12.54
N CYS A 157 -3.08 17.61 11.24
CA CYS A 157 -2.02 18.33 10.55
C CYS A 157 -2.56 18.84 9.20
N PRO A 158 -3.33 19.94 9.20
CA PRO A 158 -3.85 20.50 7.96
C PRO A 158 -2.73 21.18 7.17
N LEU A 159 -2.48 20.71 5.95
CA LEU A 159 -1.53 21.30 5.02
C LEU A 159 -2.19 21.48 3.67
N ASP A 160 -1.77 22.50 2.91
CA ASP A 160 -2.26 22.81 1.57
C ASP A 160 -1.31 22.33 0.45
N ASN A 161 -0.30 21.56 0.83
CA ASN A 161 0.74 21.00 -0.04
C ASN A 161 0.46 19.57 -0.52
N LEU A 162 -0.78 19.07 -0.44
CA LEU A 162 -1.22 17.69 -0.73
C LEU A 162 -0.81 16.64 0.32
N TYR A 163 -0.13 17.02 1.43
CA TYR A 163 0.31 16.08 2.46
C TYR A 163 -0.37 16.28 3.82
N GLY A 164 -1.35 17.18 3.90
CA GLY A 164 -2.15 17.32 5.11
C GLY A 164 -2.83 16.02 5.50
N MET A 165 -2.84 15.71 6.80
CA MET A 165 -3.36 14.45 7.33
C MET A 165 -4.20 14.70 8.58
N HIS A 166 -5.29 13.93 8.74
CA HIS A 166 -6.10 13.93 9.95
C HIS A 166 -6.46 12.52 10.36
N VAL A 167 -6.50 12.29 11.65
CA VAL A 167 -7.03 11.07 12.29
C VAL A 167 -8.17 11.45 13.19
N TYR A 168 -9.33 10.85 13.00
CA TYR A 168 -10.52 10.94 13.85
C TYR A 168 -10.83 9.57 14.41
N SER A 169 -10.88 9.43 15.74
CA SER A 169 -11.03 8.13 16.41
C SER A 169 -12.11 8.15 17.47
N LYS A 170 -12.92 7.09 17.50
CA LYS A 170 -13.82 6.76 18.62
C LYS A 170 -13.03 6.19 19.81
N LEU A 171 -11.90 5.58 19.51
CA LEU A 171 -11.04 4.91 20.48
C LEU A 171 -10.00 5.88 21.04
N PRO A 172 -9.60 5.75 22.31
CA PRO A 172 -8.54 6.58 22.87
C PRO A 172 -7.23 6.43 22.12
N LEU A 173 -6.64 7.57 21.77
CA LEU A 173 -5.31 7.70 21.19
C LEU A 173 -4.36 8.18 22.30
N LYS A 174 -3.25 7.47 22.50
CA LYS A 174 -2.25 7.79 23.51
C LYS A 174 -0.90 8.01 22.87
N ASP A 175 -0.09 8.85 23.48
CA ASP A 175 1.27 9.17 23.02
C ASP A 175 1.30 9.45 21.51
N SER A 176 0.38 10.31 21.08
CA SER A 176 0.24 10.69 19.68
C SER A 176 1.31 11.69 19.28
N ARG A 177 2.03 11.43 18.20
CA ARG A 177 3.08 12.29 17.65
C ARG A 177 2.89 12.49 16.16
N ILE A 178 3.23 13.68 15.72
CA ILE A 178 3.36 14.04 14.30
C ILE A 178 4.85 14.28 14.07
N GLU A 179 5.41 13.53 13.13
CA GLU A 179 6.83 13.61 12.80
C GLU A 179 7.03 13.83 11.30
N TYR A 180 8.18 14.37 10.95
CA TYR A 180 8.63 14.61 9.59
C TYR A 180 9.90 13.79 9.40
N LEU A 181 9.70 12.50 9.05
CA LEU A 181 10.75 11.48 9.15
C LEU A 181 11.87 11.63 8.15
N VAL A 182 11.57 12.09 6.95
CA VAL A 182 12.53 12.28 5.85
C VAL A 182 12.42 13.69 5.29
N GLU A 183 11.24 14.11 4.88
CA GLU A 183 10.98 15.41 4.26
C GLU A 183 10.28 16.35 5.26
N ALA A 184 10.77 17.59 5.33
CA ALA A 184 10.37 18.55 6.39
C ALA A 184 8.91 19.02 6.30
N ASP A 185 8.23 18.79 5.20
CA ASP A 185 6.85 19.23 4.93
C ASP A 185 5.87 18.06 4.67
N ILE A 186 6.35 16.82 4.88
CA ILE A 186 5.55 15.59 4.74
C ILE A 186 5.41 14.92 6.09
N PRO A 187 4.24 15.03 6.74
CA PRO A 187 4.02 14.48 8.08
C PRO A 187 3.71 13.00 8.04
N SER A 188 4.17 12.30 9.05
CA SER A 188 3.66 10.98 9.46
C SER A 188 3.06 11.07 10.87
N MET A 189 2.09 10.21 11.17
CA MET A 189 1.43 10.21 12.48
C MET A 189 1.59 8.86 13.16
N HIS A 190 1.89 8.89 14.46
CA HIS A 190 2.19 7.71 15.24
C HIS A 190 1.41 7.77 16.56
N THR A 191 0.78 6.67 16.99
CA THR A 191 -0.03 6.63 18.20
C THR A 191 -0.24 5.21 18.72
N LEU A 192 -0.61 5.10 20.00
CA LEU A 192 -1.22 3.89 20.56
C LEU A 192 -2.74 4.01 20.54
N VAL A 193 -3.39 3.13 19.80
CA VAL A 193 -4.84 2.95 19.84
C VAL A 193 -5.20 2.00 20.95
N SER A 194 -6.10 2.42 21.85
CA SER A 194 -6.57 1.57 22.96
C SER A 194 -7.91 0.94 22.60
N LEU A 195 -7.95 -0.40 22.47
CA LEU A 195 -9.19 -1.15 22.24
C LEU A 195 -10.06 -1.19 23.53
N PRO A 196 -11.39 -1.40 23.42
CA PRO A 196 -12.27 -1.58 24.58
C PRO A 196 -11.87 -2.74 25.48
N SER A 197 -11.20 -3.75 24.94
CA SER A 197 -10.61 -4.88 25.71
C SER A 197 -9.39 -4.49 26.56
N GLY A 198 -8.90 -3.25 26.47
CA GLY A 198 -7.70 -2.77 27.15
C GLY A 198 -6.39 -3.01 26.39
N HIS A 199 -6.40 -3.78 25.31
CA HIS A 199 -5.20 -3.97 24.48
C HIS A 199 -4.83 -2.66 23.75
N GLN A 200 -3.53 -2.46 23.57
CA GLN A 200 -2.98 -1.32 22.84
C GLN A 200 -2.38 -1.78 21.51
N ILE A 201 -2.60 -1.00 20.48
CA ILE A 201 -2.11 -1.25 19.12
C ILE A 201 -1.22 -0.09 18.72
N ARG A 202 0.05 -0.36 18.41
CA ARG A 202 0.95 0.63 17.83
C ARG A 202 0.53 0.88 16.39
N THR A 203 0.21 2.12 16.07
CA THR A 203 -0.34 2.47 14.76
C THR A 203 0.46 3.60 14.14
N HIS A 204 0.81 3.43 12.86
CA HIS A 204 1.52 4.40 12.05
C HIS A 204 0.66 4.75 10.82
N PHE A 205 0.46 6.04 10.60
CA PHE A 205 -0.23 6.59 9.44
C PHE A 205 0.81 7.31 8.58
N LEU A 206 0.94 6.89 7.32
CA LEU A 206 2.00 7.35 6.43
C LEU A 206 1.42 7.88 5.12
N HIS A 207 2.04 8.92 4.59
CA HIS A 207 1.74 9.44 3.26
C HIS A 207 3.00 10.06 2.64
N PRO A 208 4.03 9.25 2.33
CA PRO A 208 5.27 9.76 1.73
C PRO A 208 5.04 10.25 0.30
N ALA A 209 5.84 11.21 -0.15
CA ALA A 209 5.74 11.77 -1.49
C ALA A 209 6.00 10.73 -2.59
N PRO A 210 5.24 10.75 -3.70
CA PRO A 210 5.51 9.87 -4.83
C PRO A 210 6.74 10.34 -5.62
N PRO A 211 7.49 9.41 -6.22
CA PRO A 211 8.39 9.79 -7.30
C PRO A 211 7.57 10.20 -8.52
N SER A 212 7.67 11.47 -8.90
CA SER A 212 6.92 12.04 -10.04
C SER A 212 7.68 13.20 -10.69
N PRO A 213 7.34 13.58 -11.94
CA PRO A 213 8.00 14.72 -12.61
C PRO A 213 7.73 16.07 -11.93
N THR A 214 6.72 16.16 -11.07
CA THR A 214 6.26 17.40 -10.42
C THR A 214 6.58 17.47 -8.94
N GLU A 215 7.11 16.37 -8.36
CA GLU A 215 7.47 16.23 -6.96
C GLU A 215 8.91 15.74 -6.85
N ASN A 216 9.16 14.50 -6.39
CA ASN A 216 10.49 13.95 -6.25
C ASN A 216 10.95 13.26 -7.55
N GLU A 217 12.13 13.62 -8.08
CA GLU A 217 12.68 12.97 -9.29
C GLU A 217 13.02 11.50 -9.06
N GLU A 218 13.23 11.11 -7.81
CA GLU A 218 13.57 9.74 -7.39
C GLU A 218 12.61 9.25 -6.29
N SER A 219 12.59 7.95 -6.04
CA SER A 219 11.79 7.34 -4.97
C SER A 219 12.53 7.25 -3.63
N SER A 220 13.71 7.85 -3.55
CA SER A 220 14.67 7.71 -2.43
C SER A 220 14.05 8.10 -1.09
N GLU A 221 13.36 9.23 -1.01
CA GLU A 221 12.75 9.77 0.21
C GLU A 221 11.60 8.88 0.68
N ARG A 222 10.66 8.57 -0.23
CA ARG A 222 9.55 7.65 0.04
C ARG A 222 10.05 6.29 0.54
N ASP A 223 11.01 5.72 -0.18
CA ASP A 223 11.54 4.40 0.10
C ASP A 223 12.27 4.39 1.45
N ALA A 224 13.00 5.45 1.79
CA ALA A 224 13.68 5.59 3.08
C ALA A 224 12.68 5.65 4.23
N GLU A 225 11.60 6.46 4.11
CA GLU A 225 10.55 6.55 5.14
C GLU A 225 9.93 5.18 5.41
N LEU A 226 9.53 4.48 4.35
CA LEU A 226 8.95 3.14 4.48
C LEU A 226 9.92 2.17 5.18
N ILE A 227 11.21 2.21 4.84
CA ILE A 227 12.21 1.29 5.39
C ILE A 227 12.52 1.58 6.86
N ILE A 228 12.62 2.84 7.29
CA ILE A 228 12.88 3.13 8.71
C ILE A 228 11.68 2.76 9.58
N VAL A 229 10.45 2.99 9.10
CA VAL A 229 9.23 2.51 9.76
C VAL A 229 9.22 0.98 9.82
N ALA A 230 9.51 0.29 8.71
CA ALA A 230 9.60 -1.17 8.69
C ALA A 230 10.61 -1.71 9.72
N LYS A 231 11.80 -1.11 9.82
CA LYS A 231 12.82 -1.48 10.81
C LYS A 231 12.38 -1.21 12.25
N SER A 232 11.65 -0.12 12.48
CA SER A 232 11.16 0.24 13.81
C SER A 232 10.07 -0.72 14.30
N VAL A 233 9.16 -1.14 13.42
CA VAL A 233 8.07 -2.05 13.79
C VAL A 233 8.51 -3.51 13.87
N ALA A 234 9.56 -3.91 13.15
CA ALA A 234 10.11 -5.27 13.18
C ALA A 234 10.63 -5.70 14.57
N GLU A 235 10.96 -4.75 15.43
CA GLU A 235 11.53 -5.00 16.76
C GLU A 235 10.47 -5.05 17.87
N THR A 236 9.20 -4.87 17.55
CA THR A 236 8.14 -4.87 18.56
C THR A 236 7.35 -6.19 18.55
N GLU A 237 7.11 -6.72 19.75
CA GLU A 237 6.20 -7.84 19.96
C GLU A 237 4.73 -7.38 20.15
N ALA A 238 4.50 -6.07 20.22
CA ALA A 238 3.16 -5.51 20.36
C ALA A 238 2.37 -5.61 19.04
N PRO A 239 1.02 -5.64 19.09
CA PRO A 239 0.21 -5.50 17.89
C PRO A 239 0.51 -4.20 17.14
N VAL A 240 0.76 -4.30 15.84
CA VAL A 240 1.13 -3.16 14.97
C VAL A 240 0.19 -3.07 13.78
N ILE A 241 -0.13 -1.83 13.39
CA ILE A 241 -0.78 -1.49 12.12
C ILE A 241 -0.01 -0.35 11.48
N VAL A 242 0.26 -0.47 10.17
CA VAL A 242 0.75 0.60 9.31
C VAL A 242 -0.25 0.79 8.18
N THR A 243 -0.77 2.00 8.00
CA THR A 243 -1.76 2.29 6.96
C THR A 243 -1.57 3.69 6.40
N GLY A 244 -1.96 3.87 5.15
CA GLY A 244 -1.89 5.14 4.43
C GLY A 244 -1.85 4.95 2.93
N ASP A 245 -1.74 6.03 2.20
CA ASP A 245 -1.33 6.04 0.80
C ASP A 245 0.20 6.04 0.75
N LEU A 246 0.78 4.91 0.38
CA LEU A 246 2.24 4.78 0.34
C LEU A 246 2.83 5.23 -1.00
N ASN A 247 1.98 5.72 -1.91
CA ASN A 247 2.39 6.17 -3.23
C ASN A 247 3.24 5.15 -4.00
N ASP A 248 2.95 3.87 -3.74
CA ASP A 248 3.59 2.73 -4.40
C ASP A 248 2.56 1.60 -4.59
N VAL A 249 2.77 0.77 -5.60
CA VAL A 249 1.86 -0.35 -5.85
C VAL A 249 2.16 -1.54 -4.95
N ALA A 250 1.13 -2.29 -4.59
CA ALA A 250 1.26 -3.45 -3.71
C ALA A 250 2.27 -4.52 -4.21
N TRP A 251 2.47 -4.60 -5.52
CA TRP A 251 3.38 -5.53 -6.18
C TRP A 251 4.72 -4.93 -6.60
N SER A 252 5.14 -3.80 -6.04
CA SER A 252 6.47 -3.24 -6.25
C SER A 252 7.54 -3.98 -5.44
N GLU A 253 8.80 -3.78 -5.84
CA GLU A 253 9.94 -4.29 -5.06
C GLU A 253 10.05 -3.58 -3.70
N THR A 254 9.79 -2.27 -3.62
CA THR A 254 9.86 -1.49 -2.38
C THR A 254 8.77 -1.90 -1.39
N THR A 255 7.50 -2.00 -1.82
CA THR A 255 6.42 -2.50 -0.95
C THR A 255 6.71 -3.92 -0.47
N ARG A 256 7.26 -4.79 -1.33
CA ARG A 256 7.67 -6.14 -0.92
C ARG A 256 8.84 -6.11 0.06
N LEU A 257 9.80 -5.21 -0.13
CA LEU A 257 10.93 -5.02 0.80
C LEU A 257 10.43 -4.54 2.17
N PHE A 258 9.53 -3.54 2.19
CA PHE A 258 8.85 -3.10 3.41
C PHE A 258 8.25 -4.28 4.19
N ARG A 259 7.48 -5.14 3.51
CA ARG A 259 6.86 -6.32 4.13
C ARG A 259 7.88 -7.34 4.65
N LYS A 260 8.97 -7.55 3.91
CA LYS A 260 10.05 -8.46 4.34
C LYS A 260 10.78 -7.96 5.59
N ILE A 261 11.05 -6.65 5.65
CA ILE A 261 11.79 -6.03 6.77
C ILE A 261 10.88 -5.91 8.00
N SER A 262 9.64 -5.47 7.83
CA SER A 262 8.69 -5.25 8.93
C SER A 262 8.12 -6.54 9.50
N GLY A 263 8.06 -7.61 8.69
CA GLY A 263 7.33 -8.82 9.04
C GLY A 263 5.80 -8.67 9.03
N LEU A 264 5.29 -7.52 8.57
CA LEU A 264 3.84 -7.28 8.52
C LEU A 264 3.16 -8.02 7.37
N LEU A 265 1.91 -8.37 7.60
CA LEU A 265 1.04 -9.11 6.68
C LEU A 265 0.19 -8.15 5.85
N ASP A 266 -0.18 -8.59 4.65
CA ASP A 266 -1.06 -7.86 3.72
C ASP A 266 -2.40 -8.60 3.58
N PRO A 267 -3.52 -8.04 4.09
CA PRO A 267 -4.81 -8.70 4.05
C PRO A 267 -5.39 -8.87 2.64
N ARG A 268 -4.79 -8.25 1.61
CA ARG A 268 -5.19 -8.39 0.20
C ARG A 268 -4.73 -9.71 -0.42
N ILE A 269 -3.64 -10.29 0.06
CA ILE A 269 -3.07 -11.53 -0.48
C ILE A 269 -4.10 -12.66 -0.44
N GLY A 270 -4.34 -13.27 -1.59
CA GLY A 270 -5.34 -14.33 -1.79
C GLY A 270 -6.79 -13.86 -1.83
N ARG A 271 -7.05 -12.52 -1.80
CA ARG A 271 -8.41 -11.97 -1.77
C ARG A 271 -8.73 -11.03 -2.92
N GLY A 272 -7.74 -10.31 -3.42
CA GLY A 272 -7.91 -9.38 -4.53
C GLY A 272 -6.98 -8.18 -4.44
N MET A 273 -6.94 -7.39 -5.48
CA MET A 273 -6.04 -6.24 -5.61
C MET A 273 -6.48 -5.04 -4.78
N PHE A 274 -7.79 -4.85 -4.62
CA PHE A 274 -8.39 -3.68 -3.96
C PHE A 274 -7.79 -2.36 -4.46
N ASN A 275 -7.64 -2.23 -5.78
CA ASN A 275 -7.03 -1.06 -6.43
C ASN A 275 -7.78 0.21 -6.06
N THR A 276 -7.13 1.17 -5.43
CA THR A 276 -7.73 2.39 -4.91
C THR A 276 -7.58 3.58 -5.86
N PHE A 277 -6.49 3.70 -6.54
CA PHE A 277 -6.19 4.76 -7.52
C PHE A 277 -6.14 4.18 -8.94
N HIS A 278 -6.65 4.78 -9.99
CA HIS A 278 -7.46 5.96 -10.11
C HIS A 278 -8.94 5.60 -10.08
N ALA A 279 -9.74 6.26 -9.26
CA ALA A 279 -11.14 5.89 -9.04
C ALA A 279 -12.02 6.04 -10.29
N ASP A 280 -11.68 6.95 -11.21
CA ASP A 280 -12.49 7.24 -12.41
C ASP A 280 -12.11 6.40 -13.63
N TYR A 281 -10.88 5.84 -13.64
CA TYR A 281 -10.40 5.01 -14.76
C TYR A 281 -10.39 3.53 -14.39
N TRP A 282 -11.28 2.72 -14.99
CA TRP A 282 -11.43 1.31 -14.60
C TRP A 282 -10.23 0.42 -15.00
N PHE A 283 -9.47 0.79 -16.03
CA PHE A 283 -8.33 0.02 -16.56
C PHE A 283 -6.96 0.60 -16.14
N PHE A 284 -6.90 1.85 -15.69
CA PHE A 284 -5.74 2.47 -15.05
C PHE A 284 -6.02 2.60 -13.56
N ARG A 285 -5.94 1.48 -12.85
CA ARG A 285 -6.29 1.43 -11.44
C ARG A 285 -5.33 0.54 -10.68
N TRP A 286 -4.70 1.12 -9.64
CA TRP A 286 -3.64 0.53 -8.85
C TRP A 286 -3.91 0.59 -7.36
N PRO A 287 -3.36 -0.36 -6.54
CA PRO A 287 -3.50 -0.36 -5.09
C PRO A 287 -2.40 0.50 -4.45
N LEU A 288 -2.64 1.78 -4.21
CA LEU A 288 -1.71 2.72 -3.59
C LEU A 288 -1.98 2.88 -2.09
N ASP A 289 -3.25 2.77 -1.67
CA ASP A 289 -3.61 2.78 -0.27
C ASP A 289 -3.41 1.40 0.34
N HIS A 290 -2.69 1.36 1.44
CA HIS A 290 -2.28 0.13 2.10
C HIS A 290 -2.76 0.08 3.54
N LEU A 291 -2.97 -1.13 4.03
CA LEU A 291 -3.01 -1.45 5.44
C LEU A 291 -2.23 -2.75 5.64
N PHE A 292 -1.17 -2.66 6.41
CA PHE A 292 -0.38 -3.80 6.86
C PHE A 292 -0.52 -3.97 8.36
N HIS A 293 -0.48 -5.20 8.85
CA HIS A 293 -0.63 -5.48 10.27
C HIS A 293 0.24 -6.66 10.71
N SER A 294 0.55 -6.72 12.00
CA SER A 294 1.23 -7.86 12.60
C SER A 294 0.33 -9.11 12.63
N ASP A 295 0.92 -10.26 12.86
CA ASP A 295 0.25 -11.57 12.90
C ASP A 295 -0.79 -11.75 14.02
N HIS A 296 -0.86 -10.79 14.95
CA HIS A 296 -1.88 -10.73 16.02
C HIS A 296 -3.32 -10.61 15.52
N PHE A 297 -3.51 -10.20 14.25
CA PHE A 297 -4.83 -9.90 13.73
C PHE A 297 -5.30 -10.93 12.72
N THR A 298 -6.62 -11.13 12.69
CA THR A 298 -7.35 -11.79 11.62
C THR A 298 -8.24 -10.77 10.91
N LEU A 299 -8.61 -11.06 9.66
CA LEU A 299 -9.40 -10.18 8.83
C LEU A 299 -10.88 -10.54 8.89
N SER A 300 -11.72 -9.59 9.33
CA SER A 300 -13.17 -9.68 9.23
C SER A 300 -13.68 -9.18 7.87
N ARG A 301 -13.21 -7.99 7.45
CA ARG A 301 -13.67 -7.35 6.21
C ARG A 301 -12.59 -6.45 5.61
N ILE A 302 -12.49 -6.46 4.26
CA ILE A 302 -11.76 -5.46 3.50
C ILE A 302 -12.58 -5.08 2.27
N CYS A 303 -12.73 -3.79 1.99
CA CYS A 303 -13.42 -3.30 0.81
C CYS A 303 -12.97 -1.89 0.43
N ARG A 304 -13.29 -1.49 -0.81
CA ARG A 304 -13.10 -0.12 -1.31
C ARG A 304 -14.45 0.59 -1.28
N LEU A 305 -14.43 1.86 -0.91
CA LEU A 305 -15.61 2.72 -0.88
C LEU A 305 -15.37 3.92 -1.80
N LYS A 306 -16.26 4.15 -2.75
CA LYS A 306 -16.12 5.32 -3.63
C LYS A 306 -16.47 6.58 -2.84
N VAL A 307 -15.54 7.55 -2.84
CA VAL A 307 -15.72 8.91 -2.33
C VAL A 307 -15.83 9.83 -3.53
N SER A 308 -16.98 10.48 -3.69
CA SER A 308 -17.22 11.32 -4.86
C SER A 308 -16.32 12.56 -4.85
N GLY A 309 -15.66 12.81 -5.97
CA GLY A 309 -14.72 13.92 -6.14
C GLY A 309 -13.25 13.57 -5.84
N SER A 310 -12.99 12.47 -5.15
CA SER A 310 -11.62 11.95 -5.01
C SER A 310 -11.28 11.02 -6.16
N ASP A 311 -10.02 11.05 -6.58
CA ASP A 311 -9.42 10.10 -7.52
C ASP A 311 -8.99 8.79 -6.85
N HIS A 312 -9.13 8.70 -5.51
CA HIS A 312 -8.99 7.48 -4.74
C HIS A 312 -10.33 6.91 -4.26
N PHE A 313 -10.39 5.59 -4.11
CA PHE A 313 -11.38 4.93 -3.25
C PHE A 313 -10.83 4.91 -1.83
N ALA A 314 -11.66 5.17 -0.85
CA ALA A 314 -11.28 4.89 0.53
C ALA A 314 -11.12 3.38 0.74
N LEU A 315 -10.08 2.98 1.47
CA LEU A 315 -9.86 1.61 1.90
C LEU A 315 -10.47 1.40 3.29
N PHE A 316 -11.44 0.49 3.38
CA PHE A 316 -12.04 0.10 4.65
C PHE A 316 -11.59 -1.30 5.04
N THR A 317 -11.04 -1.44 6.25
CA THR A 317 -10.55 -2.72 6.77
C THR A 317 -11.05 -2.93 8.20
N GLU A 318 -11.58 -4.12 8.48
CA GLU A 318 -11.98 -4.56 9.80
C GLU A 318 -11.13 -5.75 10.23
N LEU A 319 -10.38 -5.55 11.31
CA LEU A 319 -9.48 -6.54 11.89
C LEU A 319 -10.00 -6.97 13.27
N VAL A 320 -9.69 -8.19 13.66
CA VAL A 320 -9.95 -8.71 14.99
C VAL A 320 -8.63 -9.12 15.64
N LEU A 321 -8.36 -8.57 16.82
CA LEU A 321 -7.18 -8.93 17.62
C LEU A 321 -7.44 -10.27 18.31
N GLU A 322 -6.82 -11.33 17.83
CA GLU A 322 -7.04 -12.68 18.38
C GLU A 322 -5.93 -13.14 19.33
N GLY A 323 -4.76 -12.45 19.33
CA GLY A 323 -3.60 -12.73 20.18
C GLY A 323 -2.96 -14.10 19.91
N GLY A 324 -1.63 -14.12 19.71
CA GLY A 324 -0.81 -15.33 19.75
C GLY A 324 -1.17 -16.42 18.73
N ARG A 325 -1.24 -16.06 17.44
CA ARG A 325 -1.36 -17.06 16.36
C ARG A 325 -0.11 -17.16 15.49
N ASP A 326 1.03 -16.86 16.09
CA ASP A 326 2.36 -16.82 15.48
C ASP A 326 2.68 -18.06 14.62
N ASP A 327 2.17 -19.24 15.00
CA ASP A 327 2.37 -20.49 14.25
C ASP A 327 1.44 -20.65 13.02
N GLN A 328 0.50 -19.73 12.81
CA GLN A 328 -0.57 -19.93 11.83
C GLN A 328 -0.56 -18.94 10.68
N GLN A 329 0.15 -17.82 10.79
CA GLN A 329 0.31 -16.80 9.76
C GLN A 329 1.80 -16.53 9.58
N SER A 330 2.31 -16.68 8.37
CA SER A 330 3.73 -16.48 8.09
C SER A 330 3.94 -15.26 7.21
N SER A 331 4.73 -14.32 7.70
CA SER A 331 5.19 -13.17 6.95
C SER A 331 6.31 -13.52 5.97
N LEU A 332 6.56 -12.61 5.03
CA LEU A 332 7.76 -12.66 4.21
C LEU A 332 9.00 -12.46 5.10
N LYS A 333 10.10 -13.13 4.75
CA LYS A 333 11.38 -12.97 5.45
C LYS A 333 12.40 -12.27 4.58
N ALA A 334 13.14 -11.33 5.16
CA ALA A 334 14.25 -10.69 4.51
C ALA A 334 15.48 -11.61 4.46
N ASN A 335 16.19 -11.58 3.34
CA ASN A 335 17.52 -12.18 3.20
C ASN A 335 18.63 -11.11 3.40
N GLU A 336 19.89 -11.50 3.29
CA GLU A 336 21.03 -10.59 3.47
C GLU A 336 21.04 -9.44 2.45
N ASP A 337 20.68 -9.72 1.19
CA ASP A 337 20.58 -8.69 0.13
C ASP A 337 19.46 -7.68 0.41
N ASP A 338 18.30 -8.16 0.90
CA ASP A 338 17.19 -7.30 1.33
C ASP A 338 17.60 -6.36 2.47
N LEU A 339 18.34 -6.90 3.46
CA LEU A 339 18.84 -6.13 4.62
C LEU A 339 19.89 -5.09 4.18
N ALA A 340 20.81 -5.47 3.28
CA ALA A 340 21.80 -4.56 2.74
C ALA A 340 21.14 -3.44 1.92
N TRP A 341 20.18 -3.78 1.07
CA TRP A 341 19.44 -2.80 0.27
C TRP A 341 18.61 -1.84 1.14
N ALA A 342 17.89 -2.37 2.14
CA ALA A 342 17.17 -1.57 3.11
C ALA A 342 18.09 -0.64 3.93
N LYS A 343 19.32 -1.09 4.22
CA LYS A 343 20.30 -0.24 4.89
C LYS A 343 20.75 0.90 3.99
N GLY A 344 21.10 0.63 2.73
CA GLY A 344 21.48 1.65 1.76
C GLY A 344 20.45 2.76 1.65
N LYS A 345 19.16 2.41 1.43
CA LYS A 345 18.07 3.40 1.32
C LYS A 345 17.94 4.34 2.51
N ALA A 346 18.11 3.84 3.73
CA ALA A 346 18.06 4.67 4.93
C ALA A 346 19.34 5.54 5.09
N ASP A 347 20.50 4.96 4.82
CA ASP A 347 21.79 5.64 4.94
C ASP A 347 21.92 6.79 3.90
N ASP A 348 21.41 6.59 2.67
CA ASP A 348 21.44 7.59 1.59
C ASP A 348 20.64 8.86 1.94
N GLN A 349 19.59 8.74 2.75
CA GLN A 349 18.79 9.88 3.26
C GLN A 349 19.22 10.32 4.68
N GLY A 350 20.22 9.65 5.28
CA GLY A 350 20.73 9.99 6.60
C GLY A 350 19.74 9.74 7.74
N VAL A 351 18.74 8.88 7.53
CA VAL A 351 17.68 8.58 8.49
C VAL A 351 17.81 7.16 9.06
N SER A 352 17.15 6.94 10.19
CA SER A 352 17.23 5.66 10.90
C SER A 352 15.91 5.31 11.60
N LYS A 353 15.77 4.04 12.01
CA LYS A 353 14.60 3.62 12.80
C LYS A 353 14.44 4.39 14.13
N LYS A 354 15.49 5.07 14.64
CA LYS A 354 15.43 5.87 15.87
C LYS A 354 14.64 7.17 15.70
N ASP A 355 14.49 7.60 14.44
CA ASP A 355 13.72 8.81 14.10
C ASP A 355 12.22 8.51 14.10
N VAL A 356 11.84 7.23 14.10
CA VAL A 356 10.44 6.79 14.14
C VAL A 356 9.97 6.67 15.60
N PRO A 357 8.92 7.41 16.02
CA PRO A 357 8.38 7.30 17.35
C PRO A 357 7.98 5.86 17.73
N GLU A 358 8.22 5.52 18.98
CA GLU A 358 7.77 4.26 19.56
C GLU A 358 6.73 4.55 20.66
N PRO A 359 5.47 4.88 20.27
CA PRO A 359 4.45 5.20 21.24
C PRO A 359 4.33 4.12 22.32
N GLY A 360 4.37 4.56 23.60
CA GLY A 360 4.28 3.67 24.78
C GLY A 360 5.60 3.16 25.32
N LYS A 361 6.75 3.57 24.78
CA LYS A 361 8.08 3.18 25.30
C LYS A 361 8.82 4.29 26.03
N ASP A 362 8.16 5.41 26.37
CA ASP A 362 8.75 6.52 27.15
C ASP A 362 8.71 6.27 28.65
#